data_f5c7b03a30208ea0c0e51ca1c5a81bb3
#
_entry.id   f5c7b03a30208ea0c0e51ca1c5a81bb3
#
_cell.length_a   1.000
_cell.length_b   1.000
_cell.length_c   1.000
_cell.angle_alpha   90.00
_cell.angle_beta   90.00
_cell.angle_gamma   90.00
#
_symmetry.space_group_name_H-M   'P 1'
#
loop_
_entity.id
_entity.type
_entity.pdbx_description
1 polymer ?
#
loop_
_entity_poly.entity_id
_entity_poly.type
_entity_poly.pdbx_seq_one_letter_code
_entity_poly.pdbx_strand_id
1 'polypeptide(L)'
;LGKLFFTSLMMVFATLLETAIPEITGQIVDTLFTVNRSSDQALFYSLVLFSVIAISSIFSLISVSASSWISNKVILDLRVDMFSKLLKLPKAYFDKNTTGETLSKLTFDVEQISAAASTIWLEFIKSSFTVVVLTGYLFYKNFLLSLTLLVLLPLVYFAVKFSTSRIRKGSKKVQESMGKMTHLLDENISGN
;
A
#
# COMPACT_ATOMS: atom_id res chain seq x y z
N LEU A 1 -7.81 19.81 -2.80
CA LEU A 1 -8.21 19.03 -3.98
C LEU A 1 -7.14 19.09 -5.08
N GLY A 2 -6.62 20.27 -5.49
CA GLY A 2 -5.61 20.38 -6.56
C GLY A 2 -4.33 19.60 -6.31
N LYS A 3 -3.82 19.59 -5.07
CA LYS A 3 -2.61 18.84 -4.71
C LYS A 3 -2.82 17.32 -4.72
N LEU A 4 -3.98 16.83 -4.28
CA LEU A 4 -4.34 15.43 -4.40
C LEU A 4 -4.45 14.98 -5.85
N PHE A 5 -5.05 15.81 -6.70
CA PHE A 5 -5.09 15.54 -8.13
C PHE A 5 -3.70 15.50 -8.76
N PHE A 6 -2.83 16.44 -8.38
CA PHE A 6 -1.44 16.46 -8.85
C PHE A 6 -0.66 15.19 -8.42
N THR A 7 -0.76 14.76 -7.16
CA THR A 7 -0.11 13.52 -6.68
C THR A 7 -0.62 12.30 -7.43
N SER A 8 -1.94 12.20 -7.61
CA SER A 8 -2.55 11.10 -8.36
C SER A 8 -2.09 11.08 -9.82
N LEU A 9 -1.99 12.26 -10.46
CA LEU A 9 -1.51 12.36 -11.83
C LEU A 9 -0.06 11.90 -11.97
N MET A 10 0.83 12.34 -11.07
CA MET A 10 2.23 11.90 -11.06
C MET A 10 2.36 10.39 -10.83
N MET A 11 1.49 9.83 -9.98
CA MET A 11 1.46 8.39 -9.73
C MET A 11 1.01 7.61 -10.97
N VAL A 12 0.01 8.10 -11.69
CA VAL A 12 -0.46 7.49 -12.95
C VAL A 12 0.66 7.53 -14.00
N PHE A 13 1.39 8.62 -14.13
CA PHE A 13 2.53 8.70 -15.04
C PHE A 13 3.64 7.71 -14.68
N ALA A 14 4.00 7.60 -13.40
CA ALA A 14 4.96 6.60 -12.93
C ALA A 14 4.51 5.18 -13.30
N THR A 15 3.24 4.87 -13.06
CA THR A 15 2.67 3.55 -13.33
C THR A 15 2.62 3.24 -14.83
N LEU A 16 2.30 4.21 -15.67
CA LEU A 16 2.35 4.04 -17.13
C LEU A 16 3.76 3.68 -17.61
N LEU A 17 4.78 4.33 -17.08
CA LEU A 17 6.17 4.00 -17.41
C LEU A 17 6.56 2.60 -16.89
N GLU A 18 6.16 2.26 -15.67
CA GLU A 18 6.40 0.93 -15.09
C GLU A 18 5.74 -0.19 -15.91
N THR A 19 4.56 0.06 -16.49
CA THR A 19 3.86 -0.94 -17.33
C THR A 19 4.51 -1.18 -18.69
N ALA A 20 5.43 -0.32 -19.13
CA ALA A 20 6.24 -0.55 -20.32
C ALA A 20 7.43 -1.52 -20.06
N ILE A 21 7.81 -1.74 -18.81
CA ILE A 21 8.96 -2.59 -18.45
C ILE A 21 8.87 -4.01 -18.99
N PRO A 22 7.72 -4.74 -18.89
CA PRO A 22 7.60 -6.08 -19.45
C PRO A 22 7.82 -6.13 -20.96
N GLU A 23 7.35 -5.13 -21.71
CA GLU A 23 7.56 -5.06 -23.16
C GLU A 23 9.03 -4.90 -23.51
N ILE A 24 9.72 -3.94 -22.87
CA ILE A 24 11.13 -3.68 -23.10
C ILE A 24 11.97 -4.90 -22.71
N THR A 25 11.63 -5.54 -21.59
CA THR A 25 12.31 -6.77 -21.14
C THR A 25 12.13 -7.90 -22.15
N GLY A 26 10.92 -8.06 -22.71
CA GLY A 26 10.65 -9.02 -23.78
C GLY A 26 11.53 -8.77 -25.01
N GLN A 27 11.67 -7.51 -25.45
CA GLN A 27 12.53 -7.14 -26.57
C GLN A 27 14.00 -7.42 -26.30
N ILE A 28 14.50 -7.24 -25.07
CA ILE A 28 15.86 -7.61 -24.68
C ILE A 28 16.06 -9.13 -24.81
N VAL A 29 15.12 -9.90 -24.27
CA VAL A 29 15.16 -11.37 -24.33
C VAL A 29 15.14 -11.84 -25.79
N ASP A 30 14.22 -11.34 -26.59
CA ASP A 30 14.12 -11.71 -28.00
C ASP A 30 15.40 -11.39 -28.76
N THR A 31 16.02 -10.22 -28.52
CA THR A 31 17.27 -9.81 -29.15
C THR A 31 18.45 -10.67 -28.75
N LEU A 32 18.50 -11.15 -27.50
CA LEU A 32 19.60 -11.98 -27.00
C LEU A 32 19.49 -13.45 -27.43
N PHE A 33 18.27 -13.97 -27.56
CA PHE A 33 18.01 -15.39 -27.82
C PHE A 33 17.66 -15.70 -29.28
N THR A 34 17.39 -14.71 -30.13
CA THR A 34 17.19 -14.91 -31.58
C THR A 34 18.53 -14.98 -32.31
N VAL A 35 18.48 -15.56 -33.53
CA VAL A 35 19.66 -15.88 -34.36
C VAL A 35 20.51 -14.66 -34.73
N ASN A 36 19.96 -13.46 -34.71
CA ASN A 36 20.68 -12.19 -34.94
C ASN A 36 21.12 -11.55 -33.64
N ARG A 37 22.18 -12.06 -33.03
CA ARG A 37 22.84 -11.47 -31.87
C ARG A 37 23.43 -10.09 -32.20
N SER A 38 22.65 -9.04 -32.17
CA SER A 38 23.15 -7.67 -32.25
C SER A 38 23.32 -7.12 -30.82
N SER A 39 24.56 -7.19 -30.32
CA SER A 39 24.93 -6.62 -29.00
C SER A 39 24.52 -5.16 -28.86
N ASP A 40 24.57 -4.40 -29.96
CA ASP A 40 24.20 -2.97 -29.98
C ASP A 40 22.70 -2.75 -29.71
N GLN A 41 21.83 -3.61 -30.24
CA GLN A 41 20.39 -3.53 -29.96
C GLN A 41 20.07 -3.93 -28.51
N ALA A 42 20.75 -4.94 -27.98
CA ALA A 42 20.58 -5.32 -26.57
C ALA A 42 21.03 -4.21 -25.64
N LEU A 43 22.16 -3.54 -25.92
CA LEU A 43 22.62 -2.38 -25.16
C LEU A 43 21.63 -1.22 -25.26
N PHE A 44 21.09 -0.94 -26.44
CA PHE A 44 20.08 0.11 -26.62
C PHE A 44 18.83 -0.14 -25.76
N TYR A 45 18.23 -1.33 -25.84
CA TYR A 45 17.06 -1.65 -25.03
C TYR A 45 17.36 -1.66 -23.51
N SER A 46 18.56 -2.05 -23.11
CA SER A 46 19.00 -1.98 -21.70
C SER A 46 19.12 -0.54 -21.22
N LEU A 47 19.62 0.37 -22.03
CA LEU A 47 19.68 1.80 -21.71
C LEU A 47 18.27 2.42 -21.66
N VAL A 48 17.38 2.03 -22.56
CA VAL A 48 15.96 2.45 -22.54
C VAL A 48 15.29 1.96 -21.27
N LEU A 49 15.49 0.70 -20.89
CA LEU A 49 14.94 0.13 -19.65
C LEU A 49 15.44 0.88 -18.42
N PHE A 50 16.73 1.14 -18.33
CA PHE A 50 17.31 1.92 -17.24
C PHE A 50 16.71 3.33 -17.18
N SER A 51 16.56 3.99 -18.33
CA SER A 51 15.96 5.33 -18.41
C SER A 51 14.51 5.34 -17.96
N VAL A 52 13.72 4.36 -18.36
CA VAL A 52 12.32 4.21 -17.96
C VAL A 52 12.21 4.01 -16.44
N ILE A 53 13.05 3.13 -15.87
CA ILE A 53 13.08 2.90 -14.41
C ILE A 53 13.50 4.16 -13.66
N ALA A 54 14.51 4.88 -14.14
CA ALA A 54 14.98 6.11 -13.50
C ALA A 54 13.91 7.20 -13.52
N ILE A 55 13.25 7.41 -14.66
CA ILE A 55 12.19 8.42 -14.82
C ILE A 55 10.96 8.04 -13.98
N SER A 56 10.50 6.79 -14.01
CA SER A 56 9.36 6.33 -13.20
C SER A 56 9.64 6.47 -11.71
N SER A 57 10.86 6.19 -11.27
CA SER A 57 11.28 6.38 -9.87
C SER A 57 11.22 7.85 -9.45
N ILE A 58 11.62 8.79 -10.31
CA ILE A 58 11.52 10.23 -10.03
C ILE A 58 10.05 10.63 -9.85
N PHE A 59 9.15 10.23 -10.74
CA PHE A 59 7.72 10.52 -10.62
C PHE A 59 7.12 9.91 -9.36
N SER A 60 7.52 8.69 -9.02
CA SER A 60 7.10 8.00 -7.80
C SER A 60 7.56 8.74 -6.54
N LEU A 61 8.82 9.17 -6.48
CA LEU A 61 9.35 9.95 -5.37
C LEU A 61 8.63 11.28 -5.19
N ILE A 62 8.34 11.99 -6.28
CA ILE A 62 7.57 13.25 -6.25
C ILE A 62 6.17 12.98 -5.69
N SER A 63 5.50 11.93 -6.16
CA SER A 63 4.16 11.56 -5.71
C SER A 63 4.11 11.21 -4.22
N VAL A 64 5.06 10.38 -3.75
CA VAL A 64 5.16 9.98 -2.34
C VAL A 64 5.47 11.19 -1.45
N SER A 65 6.41 12.05 -1.85
CA SER A 65 6.76 13.24 -1.09
C SER A 65 5.59 14.22 -0.98
N ALA A 66 4.88 14.44 -2.07
CA ALA A 66 3.71 15.31 -2.08
C ALA A 66 2.55 14.72 -1.25
N SER A 67 2.37 13.39 -1.26
CA SER A 67 1.40 12.71 -0.40
C SER A 67 1.73 12.86 1.08
N SER A 68 2.99 12.66 1.46
CA SER A 68 3.45 12.85 2.83
C SER A 68 3.22 14.28 3.33
N TRP A 69 3.43 15.26 2.45
CA TRP A 69 3.15 16.66 2.78
C TRP A 69 1.64 16.89 3.04
N ILE A 70 0.77 16.30 2.22
CA ILE A 70 -0.70 16.37 2.39
C ILE A 70 -1.10 15.69 3.70
N SER A 71 -0.57 14.49 3.96
CA SER A 71 -0.83 13.74 5.20
C SER A 71 -0.49 14.56 6.44
N ASN A 72 0.72 15.12 6.48
CA ASN A 72 1.17 15.95 7.59
C ASN A 72 0.29 17.19 7.81
N LYS A 73 -0.22 17.79 6.71
CA LYS A 73 -1.14 18.91 6.83
C LYS A 73 -2.49 18.50 7.41
N VAL A 74 -3.03 17.37 6.97
CA VAL A 74 -4.28 16.81 7.53
C VAL A 74 -4.12 16.47 9.02
N ILE A 75 -2.98 15.88 9.41
CA ILE A 75 -2.65 15.62 10.82
C ILE A 75 -2.68 16.91 11.63
N LEU A 76 -2.03 17.96 11.14
CA LEU A 76 -1.99 19.24 11.81
C LEU A 76 -3.39 19.83 11.98
N ASP A 77 -4.17 19.88 10.91
CA ASP A 77 -5.52 20.44 10.93
C ASP A 77 -6.42 19.65 11.90
N LEU A 78 -6.36 18.31 11.88
CA LEU A 78 -7.09 17.43 12.82
C LEU A 78 -6.67 17.67 14.28
N ARG A 79 -5.38 17.79 14.56
CA ARG A 79 -4.89 18.07 15.91
C ARG A 79 -5.37 19.41 16.44
N VAL A 80 -5.34 20.43 15.60
CA VAL A 80 -5.84 21.79 15.97
C VAL A 80 -7.33 21.75 16.26
N ASP A 81 -8.13 21.07 15.40
CA ASP A 81 -9.56 20.94 15.59
C ASP A 81 -9.92 20.15 16.86
N MET A 82 -9.23 19.04 17.10
CA MET A 82 -9.43 18.23 18.30
C MET A 82 -9.05 19.01 19.56
N PHE A 83 -7.90 19.69 19.55
CA PHE A 83 -7.45 20.48 20.69
C PHE A 83 -8.44 21.64 20.98
N SER A 84 -8.91 22.33 19.95
CA SER A 84 -9.91 23.40 20.12
C SER A 84 -11.24 22.90 20.69
N LYS A 85 -11.64 21.67 20.36
CA LYS A 85 -12.83 21.02 20.94
C LYS A 85 -12.58 20.59 22.39
N LEU A 86 -11.41 20.02 22.68
CA LEU A 86 -11.04 19.64 24.04
C LEU A 86 -11.13 20.82 25.01
N LEU A 87 -10.66 22.00 24.62
CA LEU A 87 -10.75 23.21 25.45
C LEU A 87 -12.18 23.66 25.75
N LYS A 88 -13.15 23.20 24.98
CA LYS A 88 -14.58 23.51 25.17
C LYS A 88 -15.34 22.45 25.98
N LEU A 89 -14.68 21.34 26.35
CA LEU A 89 -15.33 20.27 27.11
C LEU A 89 -15.51 20.65 28.59
N PRO A 90 -16.64 20.23 29.20
CA PRO A 90 -16.89 20.46 30.61
C PRO A 90 -15.92 19.70 31.49
N LYS A 91 -15.68 20.23 32.71
CA LYS A 91 -14.77 19.63 33.70
C LYS A 91 -15.07 18.14 33.98
N ALA A 92 -16.37 17.77 33.97
CA ALA A 92 -16.80 16.40 34.18
C ALA A 92 -16.24 15.38 33.16
N TYR A 93 -15.78 15.84 31.98
CA TYR A 93 -15.09 14.97 31.02
C TYR A 93 -13.68 14.61 31.50
N PHE A 94 -12.95 15.60 32.05
CA PHE A 94 -11.57 15.41 32.52
C PHE A 94 -11.52 14.64 33.85
N ASP A 95 -12.61 14.67 34.60
CA ASP A 95 -12.73 13.86 35.85
C ASP A 95 -12.91 12.36 35.56
N LYS A 96 -13.46 12.02 34.35
CA LYS A 96 -13.70 10.62 33.94
C LYS A 96 -12.59 10.05 33.03
N ASN A 97 -11.83 10.88 32.34
CA ASN A 97 -10.83 10.43 31.38
C ASN A 97 -9.45 10.90 31.83
N THR A 98 -8.45 10.02 31.75
CA THR A 98 -7.08 10.40 32.11
C THR A 98 -6.48 11.34 31.05
N THR A 99 -5.63 12.25 31.50
CA THR A 99 -4.90 13.15 30.60
C THR A 99 -4.05 12.36 29.60
N GLY A 100 -3.49 11.22 30.01
CA GLY A 100 -2.70 10.34 29.15
C GLY A 100 -3.50 9.72 28.00
N GLU A 101 -4.72 9.26 28.28
CA GLU A 101 -5.62 8.70 27.23
C GLU A 101 -6.01 9.77 26.21
N THR A 102 -6.35 10.97 26.70
CA THR A 102 -6.69 12.10 25.84
C THR A 102 -5.51 12.53 24.96
N LEU A 103 -4.31 12.56 25.52
CA LEU A 103 -3.08 12.90 24.79
C LEU A 103 -2.71 11.82 23.77
N SER A 104 -2.91 10.54 24.12
CA SER A 104 -2.70 9.41 23.20
C SER A 104 -3.61 9.53 21.98
N LYS A 105 -4.89 9.79 22.16
CA LYS A 105 -5.84 10.01 21.05
C LYS A 105 -5.41 11.18 20.17
N LEU A 106 -4.94 12.27 20.76
CA LEU A 106 -4.52 13.47 20.02
C LEU A 106 -3.23 13.27 19.21
N THR A 107 -2.34 12.42 19.70
CA THR A 107 -1.03 12.18 19.09
C THR A 107 -1.02 10.95 18.19
N PHE A 108 -1.33 9.79 18.71
CA PHE A 108 -1.14 8.52 18.00
C PHE A 108 -2.31 8.15 17.11
N ASP A 109 -3.55 8.28 17.59
CA ASP A 109 -4.71 7.86 16.78
C ASP A 109 -4.88 8.73 15.53
N VAL A 110 -4.69 10.05 15.66
CA VAL A 110 -4.76 10.99 14.53
C VAL A 110 -3.68 10.71 13.49
N GLU A 111 -2.46 10.43 13.93
CA GLU A 111 -1.34 10.09 13.05
C GLU A 111 -1.60 8.79 12.29
N GLN A 112 -2.08 7.77 12.98
CA GLN A 112 -2.37 6.46 12.41
C GLN A 112 -3.49 6.53 11.37
N ILE A 113 -4.58 7.25 11.65
CA ILE A 113 -5.69 7.42 10.72
C ILE A 113 -5.26 8.20 9.47
N SER A 114 -4.53 9.27 9.64
CA SER A 114 -4.13 10.12 8.51
C SER A 114 -3.08 9.45 7.63
N ALA A 115 -2.09 8.78 8.21
CA ALA A 115 -1.09 8.02 7.49
C ALA A 115 -1.74 6.88 6.69
N ALA A 116 -2.65 6.13 7.33
CA ALA A 116 -3.39 5.05 6.68
C ALA A 116 -4.24 5.58 5.51
N ALA A 117 -4.98 6.65 5.70
CA ALA A 117 -5.83 7.23 4.65
C ALA A 117 -5.03 7.70 3.44
N SER A 118 -3.90 8.38 3.66
CA SER A 118 -3.05 8.89 2.57
C SER A 118 -2.36 7.79 1.79
N THR A 119 -1.80 6.78 2.48
CA THR A 119 -1.11 5.65 1.86
C THR A 119 -2.07 4.75 1.11
N ILE A 120 -3.21 4.41 1.71
CA ILE A 120 -4.21 3.53 1.10
C ILE A 120 -4.77 4.14 -0.19
N TRP A 121 -5.03 5.45 -0.19
CA TRP A 121 -5.57 6.12 -1.38
C TRP A 121 -4.61 6.06 -2.58
N LEU A 122 -3.34 6.38 -2.37
CA LEU A 122 -2.34 6.31 -3.43
C LEU A 122 -2.12 4.88 -3.92
N GLU A 123 -1.99 3.94 -2.99
CA GLU A 123 -1.79 2.53 -3.32
C GLU A 123 -3.00 1.97 -4.07
N PHE A 124 -4.21 2.36 -3.70
CA PHE A 124 -5.43 1.96 -4.41
C PHE A 124 -5.45 2.48 -5.85
N ILE A 125 -5.11 3.76 -6.08
CA ILE A 125 -5.03 4.34 -7.43
C ILE A 125 -3.95 3.61 -8.25
N LYS A 126 -2.74 3.47 -7.70
CA LYS A 126 -1.63 2.78 -8.37
C LYS A 126 -2.02 1.37 -8.76
N SER A 127 -2.45 0.57 -7.81
CA SER A 127 -2.78 -0.85 -8.02
C SER A 127 -3.94 -1.03 -8.99
N SER A 128 -4.99 -0.23 -8.87
CA SER A 128 -6.13 -0.28 -9.81
C SER A 128 -5.69 0.02 -11.23
N PHE A 129 -4.90 1.06 -11.42
CA PHE A 129 -4.41 1.46 -12.73
C PHE A 129 -3.45 0.41 -13.31
N THR A 130 -2.52 -0.11 -12.51
CA THR A 130 -1.60 -1.20 -12.89
C THR A 130 -2.38 -2.43 -13.36
N VAL A 131 -3.38 -2.87 -12.59
CA VAL A 131 -4.20 -4.03 -12.95
C VAL A 131 -4.92 -3.82 -14.29
N VAL A 132 -5.55 -2.66 -14.48
CA VAL A 132 -6.28 -2.36 -15.72
C VAL A 132 -5.34 -2.34 -16.93
N VAL A 133 -4.21 -1.64 -16.83
CA VAL A 133 -3.26 -1.49 -17.95
C VAL A 133 -2.57 -2.82 -18.27
N LEU A 134 -2.07 -3.54 -17.26
CA LEU A 134 -1.41 -4.83 -17.50
C LEU A 134 -2.38 -5.89 -18.01
N THR A 135 -3.62 -5.91 -17.51
CA THR A 135 -4.64 -6.82 -18.03
C THR A 135 -4.95 -6.50 -19.50
N GLY A 136 -5.16 -5.23 -19.84
CA GLY A 136 -5.36 -4.80 -21.21
C GLY A 136 -4.18 -5.18 -22.14
N TYR A 137 -2.95 -4.97 -21.66
CA TYR A 137 -1.74 -5.36 -22.37
C TYR A 137 -1.66 -6.89 -22.63
N LEU A 138 -1.98 -7.70 -21.60
CA LEU A 138 -2.01 -9.16 -21.74
C LEU A 138 -3.04 -9.63 -22.78
N PHE A 139 -4.25 -9.05 -22.77
CA PHE A 139 -5.27 -9.36 -23.76
C PHE A 139 -4.84 -8.99 -25.18
N TYR A 140 -4.13 -7.88 -25.32
CA TYR A 140 -3.58 -7.45 -26.61
C TYR A 140 -2.50 -8.41 -27.15
N LYS A 141 -1.59 -8.87 -26.27
CA LYS A 141 -0.48 -9.77 -26.66
C LYS A 141 -0.93 -11.21 -26.90
N ASN A 142 -1.74 -11.77 -26.05
CA ASN A 142 -2.20 -13.15 -26.18
C ASN A 142 -3.54 -13.38 -25.46
N PHE A 143 -4.62 -13.34 -26.24
CA PHE A 143 -5.99 -13.51 -25.75
C PHE A 143 -6.20 -14.84 -25.00
N LEU A 144 -5.66 -15.95 -25.53
CA LEU A 144 -5.85 -17.27 -24.96
C LEU A 144 -5.16 -17.42 -23.59
N LEU A 145 -3.93 -16.93 -23.47
CA LEU A 145 -3.19 -16.90 -22.19
C LEU A 145 -3.88 -16.01 -21.17
N SER A 146 -4.39 -14.86 -21.58
CA SER A 146 -5.12 -13.93 -20.70
C SER A 146 -6.40 -14.56 -20.18
N LEU A 147 -7.13 -15.28 -21.01
CA LEU A 147 -8.33 -15.99 -20.61
C LEU A 147 -8.02 -17.10 -19.58
N THR A 148 -6.92 -17.83 -19.78
CA THR A 148 -6.47 -18.86 -18.81
C THR A 148 -6.13 -18.23 -17.46
N LEU A 149 -5.44 -17.09 -17.43
CA LEU A 149 -5.15 -16.35 -16.20
C LEU A 149 -6.43 -15.88 -15.50
N LEU A 150 -7.42 -15.41 -16.26
CA LEU A 150 -8.70 -14.94 -15.71
C LEU A 150 -9.49 -16.08 -15.03
N VAL A 151 -9.37 -17.31 -15.54
CA VAL A 151 -9.94 -18.52 -14.91
C VAL A 151 -9.17 -18.93 -13.64
N LEU A 152 -7.85 -18.69 -13.59
CA LEU A 152 -7.04 -18.97 -12.42
C LEU A 152 -7.31 -18.02 -11.25
N LEU A 153 -7.70 -16.76 -11.51
CA LEU A 153 -7.95 -15.76 -10.46
C LEU A 153 -8.99 -16.22 -9.40
N PRO A 154 -10.18 -16.72 -9.76
CA PRO A 154 -11.12 -17.23 -8.77
C PRO A 154 -10.57 -18.42 -7.99
N LEU A 155 -9.79 -19.29 -8.62
CA LEU A 155 -9.17 -20.43 -7.95
C LEU A 155 -8.17 -19.98 -6.87
N VAL A 156 -7.34 -19.01 -7.19
CA VAL A 156 -6.42 -18.37 -6.22
C VAL A 156 -7.21 -17.69 -5.10
N TYR A 157 -8.28 -16.95 -5.43
CA TYR A 157 -9.14 -16.31 -4.43
C TYR A 157 -9.71 -17.32 -3.43
N PHE A 158 -10.26 -18.45 -3.91
CA PHE A 158 -10.78 -19.49 -3.03
C PHE A 158 -9.68 -20.14 -2.17
N ALA A 159 -8.50 -20.39 -2.74
CA ALA A 159 -7.36 -20.93 -2.00
C ALA A 159 -6.92 -19.97 -0.88
N VAL A 160 -6.79 -18.68 -1.16
CA VAL A 160 -6.43 -17.65 -0.17
C VAL A 160 -7.50 -17.52 0.89
N LYS A 161 -8.77 -17.47 0.53
CA LYS A 161 -9.90 -17.38 1.46
C LYS A 161 -9.94 -18.56 2.44
N PHE A 162 -9.71 -19.78 1.92
CA PHE A 162 -9.68 -20.99 2.74
C PHE A 162 -8.48 -20.99 3.71
N SER A 163 -7.29 -20.62 3.21
CA SER A 163 -6.08 -20.53 4.02
C SER A 163 -6.21 -19.47 5.11
N THR A 164 -6.69 -18.28 4.76
CA THR A 164 -6.90 -17.17 5.71
C THR A 164 -7.88 -17.55 6.81
N SER A 165 -8.95 -18.26 6.49
CA SER A 165 -9.92 -18.75 7.48
C SER A 165 -9.28 -19.70 8.50
N ARG A 166 -8.40 -20.59 8.05
CA ARG A 166 -7.65 -21.50 8.92
C ARG A 166 -6.64 -20.76 9.80
N ILE A 167 -5.89 -19.83 9.22
CA ILE A 167 -4.91 -19.00 9.95
C ILE A 167 -5.61 -18.18 11.04
N ARG A 168 -6.74 -17.53 10.73
CA ARG A 168 -7.52 -16.77 11.72
C ARG A 168 -7.98 -17.62 12.90
N LYS A 169 -8.47 -18.84 12.64
CA LYS A 169 -8.85 -19.78 13.71
C LYS A 169 -7.66 -20.19 14.57
N GLY A 170 -6.49 -20.42 13.94
CA GLY A 170 -5.25 -20.71 14.66
C GLY A 170 -4.78 -19.53 15.52
N SER A 171 -4.73 -18.33 14.97
CA SER A 171 -4.34 -17.11 15.69
C SER A 171 -5.27 -16.81 16.88
N LYS A 172 -6.58 -17.02 16.72
CA LYS A 172 -7.53 -16.87 17.82
C LYS A 172 -7.26 -17.85 18.96
N LYS A 173 -6.98 -19.13 18.66
CA LYS A 173 -6.59 -20.11 19.67
C LYS A 173 -5.31 -19.72 20.40
N VAL A 174 -4.31 -19.23 19.67
CA VAL A 174 -3.04 -18.77 20.27
C VAL A 174 -3.30 -17.57 21.19
N GLN A 175 -4.11 -16.59 20.79
CA GLN A 175 -4.47 -15.44 21.62
C GLN A 175 -5.23 -15.86 22.88
N GLU A 176 -6.19 -16.79 22.77
CA GLU A 176 -6.93 -17.32 23.91
C GLU A 176 -6.01 -18.08 24.89
N SER A 177 -5.04 -18.85 24.37
CA SER A 177 -4.05 -19.55 25.19
C SER A 177 -3.08 -18.60 25.87
N MET A 178 -2.64 -17.54 25.17
CA MET A 178 -1.81 -16.48 25.75
C MET A 178 -2.56 -15.72 26.84
N GLY A 179 -3.83 -15.39 26.62
CA GLY A 179 -4.68 -14.75 27.63
C GLY A 179 -4.81 -15.60 28.91
N LYS A 180 -5.04 -16.90 28.76
CA LYS A 180 -5.07 -17.83 29.92
C LYS A 180 -3.73 -17.91 30.63
N MET A 181 -2.62 -17.96 29.90
CA MET A 181 -1.28 -17.99 30.47
C MET A 181 -0.98 -16.68 31.24
N THR A 182 -1.33 -15.53 30.69
CA THR A 182 -1.16 -14.24 31.37
C THR A 182 -1.98 -14.18 32.64
N HIS A 183 -3.22 -14.66 32.62
CA HIS A 183 -4.08 -14.72 33.81
C HIS A 183 -3.50 -15.61 34.90
N LEU A 184 -2.98 -16.80 34.53
CA LEU A 184 -2.32 -17.71 35.49
C LEU A 184 -1.02 -17.10 36.10
N LEU A 185 -0.26 -16.38 35.29
CA LEU A 185 0.93 -15.68 35.74
C LEU A 185 0.57 -14.55 36.75
N ASP A 186 -0.48 -13.77 36.40
CA ASP A 186 -0.96 -12.68 37.27
C ASP A 186 -1.49 -13.22 38.59
N GLU A 187 -2.23 -14.32 38.57
CA GLU A 187 -2.73 -15.00 39.78
C GLU A 187 -1.58 -15.53 40.67
N ASN A 188 -0.54 -16.10 40.05
CA ASN A 188 0.63 -16.60 40.81
C ASN A 188 1.53 -15.50 41.34
N ILE A 189 1.61 -14.34 40.69
CA ILE A 189 2.42 -13.19 41.15
C ILE A 189 1.69 -12.37 42.17
N SER A 190 0.37 -12.20 42.06
CA SER A 190 -0.43 -11.43 43.04
C SER A 190 -0.86 -12.27 44.24
N GLY A 191 -0.79 -13.60 44.15
CA GLY A 191 -1.14 -14.51 45.25
C GLY A 191 0.02 -14.83 46.23
N ASN A 192 1.20 -14.23 46.02
CA ASN A 192 2.38 -14.37 46.85
C ASN A 192 2.67 -13.03 47.51
#